data_8d6e875a690baf458fae87b5f0360b03
#
_entry.id   8d6e875a690baf458fae87b5f0360b03
#
_cell.length_a   1.000
_cell.length_b   1.000
_cell.length_c   1.000
_cell.angle_alpha   90.00
_cell.angle_beta   90.00
_cell.angle_gamma   90.00
#
_symmetry.space_group_name_H-M   'P 1'
#
loop_
_entity.id
_entity.type
_entity.pdbx_description
1 polymer ?
#
loop_
_entity_poly.entity_id
_entity_poly.type
_entity_poly.pdbx_seq_one_letter_code
_entity_poly.pdbx_strand_id
1 'polypeptide(L)'
;YCLSDTDPSLASPVYPMNLHAAESVPIQVLRSGEIIEIVNSTADDYGNTMLWINQRFSAPISAIPAGATYRFDLHNLRDAYGEQFNAGGIWRTDEPTTLVIAELQIDEVHPLVGLVVISEE
;
A
#
# COMPACT_ATOMS: atom_id res chain seq x y z
N TYR A 1 -1.29 -28.80 4.55
CA TYR A 1 -1.02 -27.92 5.04
C TYR A 1 -1.35 -26.76 4.48
N CYS A 2 -1.61 -26.20 4.94
CA CYS A 2 -2.05 -25.22 4.44
C CYS A 2 -1.15 -24.38 3.91
N LEU A 3 -1.45 -23.87 2.89
CA LEU A 3 -0.74 -22.86 2.39
C LEU A 3 -1.11 -21.68 3.11
N SER A 4 -0.38 -21.37 4.08
CA SER A 4 -0.67 -20.21 4.86
C SER A 4 -0.18 -18.99 4.16
N ASP A 5 -1.00 -17.93 4.18
CA ASP A 5 -0.58 -16.65 3.67
C ASP A 5 0.25 -15.91 4.71
N THR A 6 0.45 -16.51 5.87
CA THR A 6 1.18 -15.88 6.94
C THR A 6 2.58 -16.44 7.02
N ASP A 7 3.55 -15.57 6.91
CA ASP A 7 4.95 -15.97 6.98
C ASP A 7 5.68 -14.97 7.87
N PRO A 8 5.93 -15.31 9.13
CA PRO A 8 6.55 -14.36 10.05
C PRO A 8 7.90 -13.84 9.59
N SER A 9 8.60 -14.58 8.73
CA SER A 9 9.88 -14.11 8.24
C SER A 9 9.73 -12.96 7.26
N LEU A 10 8.51 -12.72 6.75
CA LEU A 10 8.24 -11.64 5.83
C LEU A 10 7.46 -10.52 6.50
N ALA A 11 7.40 -10.52 7.83
CA ALA A 11 6.61 -9.53 8.56
C ALA A 11 7.08 -8.11 8.27
N SER A 12 6.12 -7.20 8.14
CA SER A 12 6.37 -5.79 7.94
C SER A 12 6.34 -5.07 9.27
N PRO A 13 6.79 -3.81 9.32
CA PRO A 13 6.69 -3.03 10.56
C PRO A 13 5.23 -2.83 10.98
N VAL A 14 5.04 -2.47 12.24
CA VAL A 14 3.73 -2.09 12.72
C VAL A 14 3.40 -0.68 12.22
N TYR A 15 2.14 -0.45 11.86
CA TYR A 15 1.72 0.85 11.36
C TYR A 15 2.00 1.95 12.41
N PRO A 16 2.67 3.04 12.01
CA PRO A 16 3.00 4.10 12.96
C PRO A 16 1.80 5.02 13.19
N MET A 17 0.91 4.65 14.09
CA MET A 17 -0.31 5.43 14.36
C MET A 17 -0.01 6.87 14.76
N ASN A 18 1.12 7.09 15.43
CA ASN A 18 1.47 8.44 15.84
C ASN A 18 1.86 9.34 14.66
N LEU A 19 2.07 8.77 13.49
CA LEU A 19 2.39 9.54 12.30
C LEU A 19 1.23 9.53 11.30
N HIS A 20 0.04 9.12 11.74
CA HIS A 20 -1.13 9.04 10.86
C HIS A 20 -1.34 10.33 10.07
N ALA A 21 -1.66 10.17 8.79
CA ALA A 21 -1.80 11.30 7.89
C ALA A 21 -3.00 12.15 8.26
N ALA A 22 -2.77 13.47 8.37
CA ALA A 22 -3.86 14.40 8.64
C ALA A 22 -4.46 14.94 7.36
N GLU A 23 -3.71 14.88 6.26
CA GLU A 23 -4.16 15.43 4.99
C GLU A 23 -3.79 14.51 3.86
N SER A 24 -4.51 14.64 2.75
CA SER A 24 -4.21 13.87 1.55
C SER A 24 -3.63 14.77 0.49
N VAL A 25 -2.81 14.20 -0.38
CA VAL A 25 -2.25 14.90 -1.52
C VAL A 25 -2.83 14.30 -2.79
N PRO A 26 -2.75 15.00 -3.95
CA PRO A 26 -3.32 14.47 -5.20
C PRO A 26 -2.46 13.37 -5.83
N ILE A 27 -2.21 12.33 -5.07
CA ILE A 27 -1.62 11.11 -5.58
C ILE A 27 -2.74 10.08 -5.53
N GLN A 28 -3.11 9.56 -6.70
CA GLN A 28 -4.25 8.67 -6.81
C GLN A 28 -3.81 7.22 -6.81
N VAL A 29 -4.58 6.37 -6.15
CA VAL A 29 -4.32 4.93 -6.12
C VAL A 29 -5.50 4.28 -6.82
N LEU A 30 -5.23 3.70 -7.99
CA LEU A 30 -6.26 3.07 -8.80
C LEU A 30 -6.08 1.57 -8.74
N ARG A 31 -7.10 0.88 -8.27
CA ARG A 31 -7.02 -0.58 -8.15
C ARG A 31 -7.68 -1.24 -9.34
N SER A 32 -6.98 -2.24 -9.89
CA SER A 32 -7.53 -3.07 -10.94
C SER A 32 -7.21 -4.51 -10.58
N GLY A 33 -8.14 -5.18 -9.89
CA GLY A 33 -7.94 -6.54 -9.45
C GLY A 33 -6.81 -6.66 -8.43
N GLU A 34 -5.73 -7.30 -8.82
CA GLU A 34 -4.60 -7.59 -7.92
C GLU A 34 -3.48 -6.57 -8.02
N ILE A 35 -3.64 -5.58 -8.87
CA ILE A 35 -2.61 -4.57 -9.14
C ILE A 35 -3.16 -3.20 -8.81
N ILE A 36 -2.31 -2.32 -8.31
CA ILE A 36 -2.68 -0.91 -8.19
C ILE A 36 -1.73 -0.08 -9.01
N GLU A 37 -2.21 1.10 -9.42
CA GLU A 37 -1.37 2.09 -10.06
C GLU A 37 -1.41 3.34 -9.19
N ILE A 38 -0.23 3.82 -8.82
CA ILE A 38 -0.09 5.00 -7.98
C ILE A 38 0.32 6.14 -8.91
N VAL A 39 -0.59 7.10 -9.11
CA VAL A 39 -0.38 8.18 -10.05
C VAL A 39 -0.04 9.44 -9.28
N ASN A 40 1.19 9.92 -9.46
CA ASN A 40 1.64 11.12 -8.78
C ASN A 40 1.26 12.35 -9.59
N SER A 41 0.12 12.96 -9.26
CA SER A 41 -0.35 14.16 -9.95
C SER A 41 0.10 15.43 -9.26
N THR A 42 1.08 15.33 -8.35
CA THR A 42 1.62 16.52 -7.70
C THR A 42 2.79 17.06 -8.52
N ALA A 43 3.26 18.22 -8.10
CA ALA A 43 4.45 18.82 -8.72
C ALA A 43 5.73 18.35 -8.04
N ASP A 44 5.62 17.47 -7.03
CA ASP A 44 6.77 17.04 -6.25
C ASP A 44 7.18 15.64 -6.61
N ASP A 45 8.48 15.37 -6.54
CA ASP A 45 9.00 14.02 -6.72
C ASP A 45 9.03 13.33 -5.37
N TYR A 46 8.60 12.07 -5.31
CA TYR A 46 8.69 11.29 -4.08
C TYR A 46 9.76 10.23 -4.29
N GLY A 47 10.70 10.16 -3.36
CA GLY A 47 11.76 9.16 -3.41
C GLY A 47 11.26 7.80 -2.91
N ASN A 48 12.20 6.96 -2.51
CA ASN A 48 11.82 5.65 -1.97
C ASN A 48 11.04 5.84 -0.69
N THR A 49 9.88 5.20 -0.61
CA THR A 49 8.97 5.35 0.52
C THR A 49 8.42 3.98 0.91
N MET A 50 7.71 3.95 2.04
CA MET A 50 7.00 2.76 2.46
C MET A 50 5.53 2.99 2.17
N LEU A 51 4.93 2.12 1.38
CA LEU A 51 3.51 2.20 1.09
C LEU A 51 2.73 1.49 2.20
N TRP A 52 1.75 2.19 2.79
CA TRP A 52 0.88 1.61 3.81
C TRP A 52 -0.54 1.50 3.26
N ILE A 53 -1.12 0.31 3.39
CA ILE A 53 -2.49 0.04 2.93
C ILE A 53 -3.32 -0.37 4.13
N ASN A 54 -4.46 0.30 4.29
CA ASN A 54 -5.44 0.00 5.35
C ASN A 54 -4.83 0.07 6.75
N GLN A 55 -3.76 0.84 6.92
CA GLN A 55 -3.08 1.02 8.21
C GLN A 55 -2.57 -0.31 8.79
N ARG A 56 -2.38 -1.30 7.95
CA ARG A 56 -1.96 -2.62 8.42
C ARG A 56 -0.88 -3.24 7.53
N PHE A 57 -1.05 -3.16 6.22
CA PHE A 57 -0.14 -3.82 5.29
C PHE A 57 0.84 -2.81 4.71
N SER A 58 2.08 -3.22 4.49
CA SER A 58 3.07 -2.30 3.95
C SER A 58 4.07 -3.00 3.06
N ALA A 59 4.74 -2.21 2.23
CA ALA A 59 5.84 -2.68 1.41
C ALA A 59 6.66 -1.48 0.96
N PRO A 60 7.97 -1.66 0.78
CA PRO A 60 8.79 -0.58 0.24
C PRO A 60 8.50 -0.40 -1.25
N ILE A 61 8.44 0.83 -1.70
CA ILE A 61 8.29 1.13 -3.12
C ILE A 61 9.35 2.12 -3.54
N SER A 62 9.69 2.09 -4.82
CA SER A 62 10.72 2.96 -5.34
C SER A 62 10.16 4.34 -5.63
N ALA A 63 11.01 5.22 -6.15
CA ALA A 63 10.65 6.62 -6.36
C ALA A 63 9.50 6.78 -7.34
N ILE A 64 8.65 7.77 -7.08
CA ILE A 64 7.56 8.13 -7.96
C ILE A 64 7.71 9.61 -8.31
N PRO A 65 8.37 9.93 -9.42
CA PRO A 65 8.55 11.34 -9.81
C PRO A 65 7.22 12.00 -10.12
N ALA A 66 7.21 13.33 -10.11
CA ALA A 66 6.02 14.09 -10.45
C ALA A 66 5.53 13.67 -11.84
N GLY A 67 4.24 13.43 -11.95
CA GLY A 67 3.62 13.01 -13.21
C GLY A 67 3.78 11.55 -13.55
N ALA A 68 4.50 10.77 -12.74
CA ALA A 68 4.75 9.35 -13.04
C ALA A 68 3.69 8.46 -12.45
N THR A 69 3.59 7.26 -13.00
CA THR A 69 2.70 6.22 -12.51
C THR A 69 3.53 5.01 -12.08
N TYR A 70 3.26 4.50 -10.90
CA TYR A 70 3.98 3.35 -10.37
C TYR A 70 2.99 2.19 -10.23
N ARG A 71 3.33 1.04 -10.82
CA ARG A 71 2.47 -0.14 -10.72
C ARG A 71 2.97 -1.03 -9.59
N PHE A 72 2.06 -1.52 -8.77
CA PHE A 72 2.41 -2.33 -7.62
C PHE A 72 1.49 -3.53 -7.50
N ASP A 73 2.08 -4.71 -7.28
CA ASP A 73 1.32 -5.94 -7.10
C ASP A 73 0.93 -6.06 -5.63
N LEU A 74 -0.36 -6.09 -5.36
CA LEU A 74 -0.88 -6.14 -3.99
C LEU A 74 -0.44 -7.38 -3.23
N HIS A 75 -0.04 -8.44 -3.92
CA HIS A 75 0.44 -9.64 -3.25
C HIS A 75 1.75 -9.41 -2.49
N ASN A 76 2.44 -8.32 -2.75
CA ASN A 76 3.70 -8.01 -2.08
C ASN A 76 3.51 -7.29 -0.76
N LEU A 77 2.27 -7.05 -0.36
CA LEU A 77 1.98 -6.39 0.92
C LEU A 77 1.91 -7.41 2.04
N ARG A 78 2.53 -7.10 3.18
CA ARG A 78 2.50 -7.94 4.37
C ARG A 78 2.22 -7.09 5.59
N ASP A 79 1.59 -7.70 6.61
CA ASP A 79 1.35 -6.98 7.86
C ASP A 79 2.44 -7.30 8.88
N ALA A 80 2.25 -6.87 10.11
CA ALA A 80 3.26 -7.04 11.16
C ALA A 80 3.47 -8.49 11.57
N TYR A 81 2.56 -9.37 11.18
CA TYR A 81 2.67 -10.80 11.47
C TYR A 81 3.13 -11.58 10.25
N GLY A 82 3.34 -10.90 9.11
CA GLY A 82 3.74 -11.56 7.87
C GLY A 82 2.59 -12.07 7.04
N GLU A 83 1.35 -11.70 7.39
CA GLU A 83 0.19 -12.13 6.63
C GLU A 83 0.09 -11.33 5.34
N GLN A 84 -0.15 -12.01 4.23
CA GLN A 84 -0.23 -11.38 2.92
C GLN A 84 -1.58 -10.72 2.72
N PHE A 85 -1.58 -9.56 2.06
CA PHE A 85 -2.81 -8.88 1.67
C PHE A 85 -3.59 -9.78 0.72
N ASN A 86 -4.88 -9.92 0.95
CA ASN A 86 -5.71 -10.77 0.08
C ASN A 86 -6.13 -9.97 -1.13
N ALA A 87 -5.34 -10.05 -2.20
CA ALA A 87 -5.60 -9.29 -3.42
C ALA A 87 -6.58 -9.99 -4.36
N GLY A 88 -6.98 -11.22 -4.03
CA GLY A 88 -7.84 -12.02 -4.90
C GLY A 88 -7.01 -12.96 -5.76
N GLY A 89 -7.56 -13.36 -6.90
CA GLY A 89 -6.89 -14.26 -7.81
C GLY A 89 -7.68 -15.54 -7.97
N ILE A 90 -7.31 -16.34 -8.98
CA ILE A 90 -8.13 -17.50 -9.34
C ILE A 90 -8.08 -18.61 -8.31
N TRP A 91 -7.05 -18.62 -7.45
CA TRP A 91 -6.95 -19.68 -6.46
C TRP A 91 -7.54 -19.29 -5.11
N ARG A 92 -8.11 -18.08 -5.00
CA ARG A 92 -8.69 -17.62 -3.76
C ARG A 92 -10.17 -17.96 -3.72
N THR A 93 -10.64 -18.41 -2.55
CA THR A 93 -12.05 -18.64 -2.34
C THR A 93 -12.71 -17.55 -1.52
N ASP A 94 -11.90 -16.75 -0.81
CA ASP A 94 -12.42 -15.64 -0.03
C ASP A 94 -12.50 -14.40 -0.88
N GLU A 95 -13.35 -13.47 -0.45
CA GLU A 95 -13.41 -12.20 -1.15
C GLU A 95 -12.14 -11.41 -0.97
N PRO A 96 -11.67 -10.69 -1.98
CA PRO A 96 -10.47 -9.88 -1.82
C PRO A 96 -10.66 -8.80 -0.78
N THR A 97 -9.58 -8.44 -0.09
CA THR A 97 -9.62 -7.37 0.88
C THR A 97 -9.85 -6.05 0.16
N THR A 98 -10.79 -5.26 0.67
CA THR A 98 -11.08 -3.95 0.11
C THR A 98 -9.94 -2.99 0.46
N LEU A 99 -9.50 -2.21 -0.53
CA LEU A 99 -8.48 -1.21 -0.30
C LEU A 99 -9.20 0.08 0.10
N VAL A 100 -9.06 0.49 1.35
CA VAL A 100 -9.80 1.62 1.89
C VAL A 100 -8.93 2.85 2.05
N ILE A 101 -7.71 2.68 2.56
CA ILE A 101 -6.82 3.78 2.86
C ILE A 101 -5.43 3.46 2.31
N ALA A 102 -4.79 4.44 1.71
CA ALA A 102 -3.40 4.31 1.25
C ALA A 102 -2.60 5.51 1.73
N GLU A 103 -1.39 5.26 2.18
CA GLU A 103 -0.51 6.31 2.71
C GLU A 103 0.93 6.01 2.34
N LEU A 104 1.75 7.05 2.26
CA LEU A 104 3.19 6.90 2.04
C LEU A 104 3.94 7.37 3.27
N GLN A 105 4.87 6.58 3.74
CA GLN A 105 5.75 6.95 4.84
C GLN A 105 7.11 7.33 4.27
N ILE A 106 7.47 8.60 4.41
CA ILE A 106 8.71 9.11 3.85
C ILE A 106 9.86 8.85 4.82
N ASP A 107 9.62 9.08 6.11
CA ASP A 107 10.63 8.80 7.14
C ASP A 107 9.93 8.51 8.47
N GLU A 108 10.71 8.47 9.57
CA GLU A 108 10.17 8.05 10.85
C GLU A 108 9.72 9.20 11.73
N VAL A 109 9.85 10.43 11.27
CA VAL A 109 9.50 11.58 12.08
C VAL A 109 8.39 12.45 11.51
N HIS A 110 8.24 12.46 10.19
CA HIS A 110 7.20 13.27 9.56
C HIS A 110 5.90 12.48 9.44
N PRO A 111 4.75 13.16 9.46
CA PRO A 111 3.47 12.46 9.26
C PRO A 111 3.43 11.74 7.92
N LEU A 112 2.65 10.68 7.86
CA LEU A 112 2.44 9.96 6.60
C LEU A 112 1.69 10.86 5.63
N VAL A 113 1.87 10.61 4.35
CA VAL A 113 1.21 11.36 3.28
C VAL A 113 0.00 10.54 2.84
N GLY A 114 -1.19 11.09 3.02
CA GLY A 114 -2.42 10.39 2.63
C GLY A 114 -2.61 10.44 1.13
N LEU A 115 -3.08 9.35 0.55
CA LEU A 115 -3.33 9.24 -0.88
C LEU A 115 -4.82 9.11 -1.13
N VAL A 116 -5.25 9.38 -2.36
CA VAL A 116 -6.65 9.29 -2.74
C VAL A 116 -6.90 7.92 -3.37
N VAL A 117 -7.69 7.09 -2.72
CA VAL A 117 -7.98 5.76 -3.21
C VAL A 117 -9.20 5.81 -4.12
N ILE A 118 -9.05 5.30 -5.35
CA ILE A 118 -10.13 5.23 -6.31
C ILE A 118 -10.35 3.75 -6.63
N SER A 119 -11.50 3.24 -6.21
CA SER A 119 -11.81 1.83 -6.40
C SER A 119 -12.52 1.62 -7.70
N GLU A 120 -12.06 0.64 -8.45
CA GLU A 120 -12.71 0.32 -9.64
C GLU A 120 -13.69 -0.71 -9.47
N GLU A 121 -13.87 -1.41 -8.58
CA GLU A 121 -14.70 -2.45 -8.47
C GLU A 121 -15.80 -2.45 -8.22
#